data_da3cf473ef3b8016cc0af6fd52be9a0a
#
_entry.id   da3cf473ef3b8016cc0af6fd52be9a0a
#
_cell.length_a   1.000
_cell.length_b   1.000
_cell.length_c   1.000
_cell.angle_alpha   90.00
_cell.angle_beta   90.00
_cell.angle_gamma   90.00
#
_symmetry.space_group_name_H-M   'P 1'
#
loop_
_entity.id
_entity.type
_entity.pdbx_description
1 polymer ?
#
loop_
_entity_poly.entity_id
_entity_poly.type
_entity_poly.pdbx_seq_one_letter_code
_entity_poly.pdbx_strand_id
1 'polypeptide(L)'
;MATDNFVQPAIPRFDGHYDHWSMLMENFLRSKEYWQVVESGVAEPTAGEILSEVQKMELEALKLKDLKVKNYLFQAIDRAILETILSKDTSKQIWDSMNKKYQGNAKAKRVQLQALRTEFETLRMKSSESVTDYLARMMAIANKMRIHGENLEDVTIVENILRSMISKFNFIVCSIEESKDIDALSIDELQ
;
A
#
# COMPACT_ATOMS: atom_id res chain seq x y z
N MET A 1 8.15 -1.86 43.18
CA MET A 1 7.16 -2.39 42.24
C MET A 1 7.09 -1.38 41.11
N ALA A 2 7.69 -1.70 39.96
CA ALA A 2 7.60 -0.87 38.78
C ALA A 2 6.18 -1.00 38.24
N THR A 3 5.41 0.10 38.22
CA THR A 3 4.16 0.15 37.52
C THR A 3 4.50 0.20 36.01
N ASP A 4 4.33 -0.93 35.35
CA ASP A 4 4.36 -1.00 33.90
C ASP A 4 3.30 -0.01 33.36
N ASN A 5 3.76 1.16 32.94
CA ASN A 5 2.94 2.12 32.20
C ASN A 5 2.72 1.54 30.80
N PHE A 6 1.80 0.57 30.70
CA PHE A 6 1.37 0.05 29.40
C PHE A 6 0.64 1.16 28.66
N VAL A 7 1.37 1.85 27.78
CA VAL A 7 0.79 2.83 26.87
C VAL A 7 -0.11 2.09 25.90
N GLN A 8 -1.40 2.32 26.00
CA GLN A 8 -2.38 1.69 25.11
C GLN A 8 -2.04 2.05 23.65
N PRO A 9 -1.83 1.07 22.75
CA PRO A 9 -1.49 1.36 21.37
C PRO A 9 -2.54 2.28 20.72
N ALA A 10 -2.10 3.32 20.03
CA ALA A 10 -2.98 4.20 19.28
C ALA A 10 -3.71 3.42 18.18
N ILE A 11 -4.95 3.81 17.88
CA ILE A 11 -5.73 3.21 16.80
C ILE A 11 -5.02 3.52 15.47
N PRO A 12 -4.67 2.48 14.66
CA PRO A 12 -4.04 2.68 13.35
C PRO A 12 -4.97 3.47 12.42
N ARG A 13 -4.53 4.64 11.96
CA ARG A 13 -5.31 5.47 11.03
C ARG A 13 -5.05 5.06 9.59
N PHE A 14 -6.11 5.06 8.78
CA PHE A 14 -6.01 4.78 7.36
C PHE A 14 -5.45 5.99 6.60
N ASP A 15 -4.31 5.79 5.96
CA ASP A 15 -3.55 6.80 5.20
C ASP A 15 -3.61 6.60 3.67
N GLY A 16 -4.42 5.65 3.21
CA GLY A 16 -4.54 5.27 1.80
C GLY A 16 -3.77 3.99 1.43
N HIS A 17 -2.86 3.52 2.28
CA HIS A 17 -2.08 2.30 2.07
C HIS A 17 -2.77 1.10 2.75
N TYR A 18 -3.72 0.49 2.04
CA TYR A 18 -4.59 -0.55 2.60
C TYR A 18 -3.82 -1.76 3.15
N ASP A 19 -2.83 -2.27 2.43
CA ASP A 19 -2.08 -3.47 2.84
C ASP A 19 -1.38 -3.26 4.19
N HIS A 20 -0.75 -2.10 4.38
CA HIS A 20 -0.07 -1.76 5.63
C HIS A 20 -1.08 -1.49 6.76
N TRP A 21 -2.08 -0.67 6.48
CA TRP A 21 -3.11 -0.34 7.47
C TRP A 21 -3.90 -1.57 7.93
N SER A 22 -4.31 -2.45 7.02
CA SER A 22 -5.08 -3.65 7.36
C SER A 22 -4.30 -4.58 8.27
N MET A 23 -3.00 -4.76 8.03
CA MET A 23 -2.11 -5.54 8.90
C MET A 23 -2.03 -4.94 10.32
N LEU A 24 -1.83 -3.64 10.43
CA LEU A 24 -1.76 -2.96 11.74
C LEU A 24 -3.09 -3.02 12.48
N MET A 25 -4.21 -2.79 11.79
CA MET A 25 -5.54 -2.81 12.39
C MET A 25 -5.95 -4.23 12.80
N GLU A 26 -5.62 -5.24 12.00
CA GLU A 26 -5.84 -6.65 12.38
C GLU A 26 -5.08 -7.00 13.65
N ASN A 27 -3.78 -6.68 13.75
CA ASN A 27 -2.99 -6.90 14.96
C ASN A 27 -3.56 -6.15 16.16
N PHE A 28 -4.00 -4.91 15.98
CA PHE A 28 -4.65 -4.12 17.03
C PHE A 28 -5.94 -4.80 17.52
N LEU A 29 -6.78 -5.30 16.63
CA LEU A 29 -8.04 -5.97 16.99
C LEU A 29 -7.81 -7.35 17.59
N ARG A 30 -6.78 -8.11 17.13
CA ARG A 30 -6.38 -9.40 17.72
C ARG A 30 -5.86 -9.22 19.15
N SER A 31 -5.06 -8.20 19.42
CA SER A 31 -4.55 -7.90 20.77
C SER A 31 -5.65 -7.58 21.79
N LYS A 32 -6.84 -7.23 21.31
CA LYS A 32 -8.03 -6.94 22.13
C LYS A 32 -9.09 -8.05 22.11
N GLU A 33 -8.79 -9.18 21.45
CA GLU A 33 -9.72 -10.31 21.28
C GLU A 33 -11.01 -9.95 20.54
N TYR A 34 -10.91 -9.00 19.58
CA TYR A 34 -12.05 -8.52 18.80
C TYR A 34 -12.03 -9.01 17.35
N TRP A 35 -10.93 -9.61 16.89
CA TRP A 35 -10.80 -10.00 15.47
C TRP A 35 -11.88 -10.97 15.00
N GLN A 36 -12.31 -11.88 15.85
CA GLN A 36 -13.33 -12.89 15.52
C GLN A 36 -14.62 -12.28 14.96
N VAL A 37 -15.10 -11.16 15.51
CA VAL A 37 -16.35 -10.53 15.03
C VAL A 37 -16.17 -9.84 13.67
N VAL A 38 -14.94 -9.47 13.30
CA VAL A 38 -14.61 -8.95 11.97
C VAL A 38 -14.48 -10.08 10.96
N GLU A 39 -13.82 -11.16 11.33
CA GLU A 39 -13.58 -12.31 10.45
C GLU A 39 -14.86 -13.08 10.15
N SER A 40 -15.60 -13.48 11.20
CA SER A 40 -16.77 -14.33 11.08
C SER A 40 -18.09 -13.55 11.06
N GLY A 41 -18.10 -12.32 11.57
CA GLY A 41 -19.31 -11.57 11.85
C GLY A 41 -20.03 -12.08 13.11
N VAL A 42 -21.14 -11.44 13.44
CA VAL A 42 -22.06 -11.90 14.51
C VAL A 42 -23.25 -12.58 13.82
N ALA A 43 -23.37 -13.88 14.04
CA ALA A 43 -24.51 -14.64 13.50
C ALA A 43 -25.79 -14.23 14.24
N GLU A 44 -26.81 -13.84 13.50
CA GLU A 44 -28.14 -13.63 14.08
C GLU A 44 -28.90 -14.96 14.14
N PRO A 45 -29.66 -15.19 15.24
CA PRO A 45 -30.48 -16.41 15.39
C PRO A 45 -31.52 -16.47 14.27
N THR A 46 -31.78 -17.70 13.82
CA THR A 46 -32.81 -17.92 12.82
C THR A 46 -34.20 -17.59 13.38
N ALA A 47 -35.09 -17.08 12.52
CA ALA A 47 -36.45 -16.73 12.94
C ALA A 47 -37.17 -17.94 13.54
N GLY A 48 -37.54 -17.84 14.82
CA GLY A 48 -38.23 -18.92 15.58
C GLY A 48 -37.30 -19.77 16.45
N GLU A 49 -36.00 -19.55 16.47
CA GLU A 49 -35.07 -20.25 17.32
C GLU A 49 -35.16 -19.73 18.78
N ILE A 50 -35.40 -20.64 19.72
CA ILE A 50 -35.47 -20.33 21.16
C ILE A 50 -34.08 -20.51 21.74
N LEU A 51 -33.35 -19.39 21.90
CA LEU A 51 -32.03 -19.39 22.53
C LEU A 51 -32.12 -19.61 24.03
N SER A 52 -31.20 -20.40 24.57
CA SER A 52 -30.98 -20.49 26.01
C SER A 52 -30.46 -19.16 26.57
N GLU A 53 -30.58 -18.94 27.89
CA GLU A 53 -30.09 -17.72 28.53
C GLU A 53 -28.57 -17.55 28.33
N VAL A 54 -27.81 -18.65 28.33
CA VAL A 54 -26.37 -18.64 28.06
C VAL A 54 -26.07 -18.16 26.63
N GLN A 55 -26.78 -18.69 25.63
CA GLN A 55 -26.62 -18.29 24.23
C GLN A 55 -27.01 -16.82 24.00
N LYS A 56 -28.03 -16.31 24.70
CA LYS A 56 -28.41 -14.90 24.66
C LYS A 56 -27.29 -14.01 25.21
N MET A 57 -26.69 -14.40 26.34
CA MET A 57 -25.57 -13.66 26.93
C MET A 57 -24.35 -13.64 26.01
N GLU A 58 -24.03 -14.78 25.39
CA GLU A 58 -22.92 -14.88 24.43
C GLU A 58 -23.18 -14.00 23.21
N LEU A 59 -24.39 -14.02 22.65
CA LEU A 59 -24.77 -13.18 21.51
C LEU A 59 -24.67 -11.70 21.84
N GLU A 60 -25.15 -11.27 23.02
CA GLU A 60 -25.04 -9.88 23.47
C GLU A 60 -23.58 -9.45 23.66
N ALA A 61 -22.74 -10.35 24.17
CA ALA A 61 -21.28 -10.11 24.30
C ALA A 61 -20.62 -9.92 22.91
N LEU A 62 -20.99 -10.74 21.92
CA LEU A 62 -20.49 -10.60 20.54
C LEU A 62 -20.97 -9.30 19.88
N LYS A 63 -22.26 -8.94 20.06
CA LYS A 63 -22.81 -7.66 19.56
C LYS A 63 -22.07 -6.45 20.18
N LEU A 64 -21.77 -6.52 21.47
CA LEU A 64 -20.98 -5.47 22.13
C LEU A 64 -19.56 -5.39 21.60
N LYS A 65 -18.92 -6.51 21.30
CA LYS A 65 -17.59 -6.54 20.65
C LYS A 65 -17.66 -5.91 19.26
N ASP A 66 -18.66 -6.26 18.45
CA ASP A 66 -18.88 -5.68 17.12
C ASP A 66 -19.05 -4.17 17.17
N LEU A 67 -19.84 -3.66 18.11
CA LEU A 67 -20.03 -2.22 18.31
C LEU A 67 -18.72 -1.51 18.68
N LYS A 68 -17.90 -2.11 19.54
CA LYS A 68 -16.57 -1.56 19.88
C LYS A 68 -15.65 -1.50 18.67
N VAL A 69 -15.64 -2.56 17.86
CA VAL A 69 -14.85 -2.58 16.61
C VAL A 69 -15.34 -1.54 15.63
N LYS A 70 -16.66 -1.38 15.45
CA LYS A 70 -17.21 -0.29 14.62
C LYS A 70 -16.69 1.08 15.05
N ASN A 71 -16.67 1.35 16.36
CA ASN A 71 -16.13 2.60 16.87
C ASN A 71 -14.66 2.78 16.53
N TYR A 72 -13.83 1.73 16.62
CA TYR A 72 -12.43 1.80 16.21
C TYR A 72 -12.28 2.06 14.71
N LEU A 73 -13.07 1.39 13.87
CA LEU A 73 -13.05 1.61 12.43
C LEU A 73 -13.49 3.02 12.04
N PHE A 74 -14.54 3.56 12.70
CA PHE A 74 -14.99 4.93 12.48
C PHE A 74 -13.96 5.99 12.90
N GLN A 75 -13.13 5.72 13.90
CA GLN A 75 -12.04 6.60 14.31
C GLN A 75 -10.80 6.45 13.40
N ALA A 76 -10.60 5.26 12.85
CA ALA A 76 -9.47 4.93 12.00
C ALA A 76 -9.60 5.43 10.57
N ILE A 77 -10.83 5.49 10.04
CA ILE A 77 -11.13 5.79 8.65
C ILE A 77 -11.67 7.21 8.54
N ASP A 78 -11.15 7.98 7.58
CA ASP A 78 -11.63 9.34 7.31
C ASP A 78 -13.11 9.38 6.92
N ARG A 79 -13.80 10.45 7.30
CA ARG A 79 -15.23 10.65 7.03
C ARG A 79 -15.57 10.57 5.55
N ALA A 80 -14.77 11.18 4.68
CA ALA A 80 -15.00 11.18 3.24
C ALA A 80 -14.96 9.75 2.67
N ILE A 81 -14.12 8.89 3.24
CA ILE A 81 -14.04 7.47 2.86
C ILE A 81 -15.23 6.70 3.41
N LEU A 82 -15.61 6.94 4.68
CA LEU A 82 -16.78 6.31 5.29
C LEU A 82 -18.08 6.63 4.54
N GLU A 83 -18.22 7.83 4.00
CA GLU A 83 -19.38 8.22 3.20
C GLU A 83 -19.50 7.41 1.90
N THR A 84 -18.42 6.87 1.39
CA THR A 84 -18.40 6.00 0.19
C THR A 84 -18.70 4.53 0.47
N ILE A 85 -18.74 4.12 1.74
CA ILE A 85 -19.09 2.76 2.15
C ILE A 85 -20.62 2.66 2.31
N LEU A 86 -21.23 1.79 1.54
CA LEU A 86 -22.70 1.63 1.53
C LEU A 86 -23.21 0.85 2.75
N SER A 87 -22.53 -0.22 3.15
CA SER A 87 -22.93 -1.09 4.25
C SER A 87 -22.06 -0.86 5.48
N LYS A 88 -22.65 -0.38 6.58
CA LYS A 88 -21.97 0.00 7.84
C LYS A 88 -22.64 -0.56 9.09
N ASP A 89 -23.54 -1.55 8.92
CA ASP A 89 -24.34 -2.07 10.04
C ASP A 89 -23.47 -2.90 10.99
N THR A 90 -22.48 -3.64 10.47
CA THR A 90 -21.55 -4.44 11.25
C THR A 90 -20.09 -4.06 10.96
N SER A 91 -19.20 -4.37 11.90
CA SER A 91 -17.76 -4.19 11.72
C SER A 91 -17.22 -5.00 10.53
N LYS A 92 -17.75 -6.21 10.33
CA LYS A 92 -17.41 -7.05 9.18
C LYS A 92 -17.78 -6.38 7.85
N GLN A 93 -18.95 -5.80 7.72
CA GLN A 93 -19.38 -5.12 6.50
C GLN A 93 -18.47 -3.92 6.17
N ILE A 94 -18.06 -3.14 7.18
CA ILE A 94 -17.13 -2.03 6.98
C ILE A 94 -15.77 -2.57 6.51
N TRP A 95 -15.26 -3.61 7.18
CA TRP A 95 -13.98 -4.24 6.83
C TRP A 95 -13.98 -4.80 5.41
N ASP A 96 -14.99 -5.59 5.06
CA ASP A 96 -15.13 -6.20 3.72
C ASP A 96 -15.27 -5.13 2.63
N SER A 97 -15.96 -4.03 2.91
CA SER A 97 -16.09 -2.89 1.99
C SER A 97 -14.76 -2.18 1.75
N MET A 98 -13.98 -1.97 2.81
CA MET A 98 -12.63 -1.42 2.72
C MET A 98 -11.70 -2.36 1.93
N ASN A 99 -11.75 -3.64 2.24
CA ASN A 99 -10.99 -4.68 1.54
C ASN A 99 -11.32 -4.67 0.04
N LYS A 100 -12.59 -4.78 -0.32
CA LYS A 100 -13.04 -4.77 -1.72
C LYS A 100 -12.61 -3.51 -2.47
N LYS A 101 -12.72 -2.35 -1.81
CA LYS A 101 -12.40 -1.05 -2.44
C LYS A 101 -10.91 -0.84 -2.65
N TYR A 102 -10.09 -1.20 -1.67
CA TYR A 102 -8.67 -0.83 -1.65
C TYR A 102 -7.71 -1.97 -1.98
N GLN A 103 -8.01 -3.22 -1.62
CA GLN A 103 -7.16 -4.37 -1.95
C GLN A 103 -7.14 -4.63 -3.47
N GLY A 104 -8.28 -4.47 -4.16
CA GLY A 104 -8.33 -4.55 -5.62
C GLY A 104 -7.44 -3.51 -6.30
N ASN A 105 -7.44 -2.25 -5.79
CA ASN A 105 -6.59 -1.17 -6.28
C ASN A 105 -5.10 -1.41 -5.95
N ALA A 106 -4.78 -1.90 -4.76
CA ALA A 106 -3.40 -2.21 -4.37
C ALA A 106 -2.81 -3.33 -5.24
N LYS A 107 -3.58 -4.38 -5.51
CA LYS A 107 -3.15 -5.46 -6.41
C LYS A 107 -2.92 -4.96 -7.84
N ALA A 108 -3.84 -4.15 -8.38
CA ALA A 108 -3.69 -3.55 -9.70
C ALA A 108 -2.46 -2.65 -9.78
N LYS A 109 -2.25 -1.78 -8.77
CA LYS A 109 -1.05 -0.92 -8.66
C LYS A 109 0.23 -1.74 -8.61
N ARG A 110 0.25 -2.83 -7.83
CA ARG A 110 1.42 -3.72 -7.72
C ARG A 110 1.76 -4.41 -9.04
N VAL A 111 0.75 -4.90 -9.78
CA VAL A 111 0.94 -5.50 -11.11
C VAL A 111 1.46 -4.44 -12.10
N GLN A 112 0.90 -3.24 -12.08
CA GLN A 112 1.34 -2.15 -12.94
C GLN A 112 2.76 -1.70 -12.62
N LEU A 113 3.12 -1.59 -11.33
CA LEU A 113 4.47 -1.27 -10.89
C LEU A 113 5.47 -2.35 -11.33
N GLN A 114 5.11 -3.63 -11.24
CA GLN A 114 5.97 -4.72 -11.71
C GLN A 114 6.20 -4.65 -13.24
N ALA A 115 5.18 -4.31 -14.01
CA ALA A 115 5.33 -4.09 -15.45
C ALA A 115 6.25 -2.90 -15.75
N LEU A 116 6.11 -1.80 -15.01
CA LEU A 116 6.99 -0.62 -15.15
C LEU A 116 8.43 -0.92 -14.78
N ARG A 117 8.69 -1.72 -13.74
CA ARG A 117 10.05 -2.18 -13.38
C ARG A 117 10.68 -2.97 -14.52
N THR A 118 9.93 -3.91 -15.09
CA THR A 118 10.42 -4.70 -16.25
C THR A 118 10.71 -3.78 -17.45
N GLU A 119 9.83 -2.82 -17.74
CA GLU A 119 10.02 -1.85 -18.81
C GLU A 119 11.27 -0.99 -18.56
N PHE A 120 11.47 -0.51 -17.33
CA PHE A 120 12.64 0.28 -16.91
C PHE A 120 13.94 -0.50 -17.07
N GLU A 121 14.00 -1.76 -16.64
CA GLU A 121 15.19 -2.62 -16.72
C GLU A 121 15.53 -3.03 -18.16
N THR A 122 14.51 -3.20 -19.01
CA THR A 122 14.69 -3.67 -20.39
C THR A 122 14.79 -2.53 -21.41
N LEU A 123 14.51 -1.28 -21.01
CA LEU A 123 14.60 -0.14 -21.90
C LEU A 123 16.01 -0.01 -22.47
N ARG A 124 16.11 0.16 -23.78
CA ARG A 124 17.37 0.41 -24.49
C ARG A 124 17.21 1.59 -25.43
N MET A 125 18.27 2.32 -25.62
CA MET A 125 18.35 3.36 -26.66
C MET A 125 18.29 2.74 -28.04
N LYS A 126 17.48 3.31 -28.95
CA LYS A 126 17.37 2.85 -30.33
C LYS A 126 18.48 3.46 -31.20
N SER A 127 18.91 2.76 -32.24
CA SER A 127 20.01 3.21 -33.09
C SER A 127 19.77 4.55 -33.82
N SER A 128 18.50 4.86 -34.08
CA SER A 128 18.07 6.11 -34.75
C SER A 128 17.51 7.17 -33.80
N GLU A 129 17.57 6.93 -32.49
CA GLU A 129 17.01 7.79 -31.48
C GLU A 129 18.03 8.85 -31.03
N SER A 130 17.55 10.07 -30.75
CA SER A 130 18.38 11.07 -30.09
C SER A 130 18.57 10.74 -28.60
N VAL A 131 19.64 11.22 -28.00
CA VAL A 131 19.87 11.08 -26.55
C VAL A 131 18.71 11.71 -25.78
N THR A 132 18.28 12.89 -26.19
CA THR A 132 17.16 13.62 -25.54
C THR A 132 15.86 12.81 -25.56
N ASP A 133 15.51 12.19 -26.70
CA ASP A 133 14.28 11.38 -26.80
C ASP A 133 14.39 10.12 -25.93
N TYR A 134 15.56 9.50 -25.89
CA TYR A 134 15.83 8.35 -25.06
C TYR A 134 15.69 8.70 -23.57
N LEU A 135 16.34 9.80 -23.12
CA LEU A 135 16.23 10.29 -21.73
C LEU A 135 14.77 10.60 -21.37
N ALA A 136 14.02 11.25 -22.27
CA ALA A 136 12.62 11.54 -22.05
C ALA A 136 11.77 10.27 -21.83
N ARG A 137 12.03 9.18 -22.58
CA ARG A 137 11.36 7.90 -22.38
C ARG A 137 11.72 7.25 -21.04
N MET A 138 13.00 7.27 -20.67
CA MET A 138 13.46 6.74 -19.39
C MET A 138 12.80 7.47 -18.22
N MET A 139 12.81 8.81 -18.26
CA MET A 139 12.19 9.66 -17.24
C MET A 139 10.68 9.47 -17.16
N ALA A 140 9.99 9.25 -18.29
CA ALA A 140 8.56 8.98 -18.28
C ALA A 140 8.22 7.68 -17.51
N ILE A 141 9.04 6.63 -17.67
CA ILE A 141 8.87 5.38 -16.92
C ILE A 141 9.21 5.59 -15.45
N ALA A 142 10.35 6.21 -15.14
CA ALA A 142 10.77 6.50 -13.76
C ALA A 142 9.72 7.31 -12.99
N ASN A 143 9.16 8.36 -13.60
CA ASN A 143 8.09 9.17 -12.99
C ASN A 143 6.81 8.36 -12.75
N LYS A 144 6.42 7.47 -13.68
CA LYS A 144 5.29 6.57 -13.46
C LYS A 144 5.55 5.63 -12.28
N MET A 145 6.77 5.07 -12.15
CA MET A 145 7.13 4.23 -11.02
C MET A 145 7.04 5.00 -9.69
N ARG A 146 7.53 6.25 -9.64
CA ARG A 146 7.42 7.13 -8.46
C ARG A 146 5.96 7.43 -8.10
N ILE A 147 5.09 7.70 -9.08
CA ILE A 147 3.64 7.91 -8.87
C ILE A 147 2.98 6.65 -8.26
N HIS A 148 3.46 5.45 -8.62
CA HIS A 148 2.98 4.19 -8.06
C HIS A 148 3.62 3.82 -6.71
N GLY A 149 4.45 4.71 -6.13
CA GLY A 149 5.02 4.56 -4.80
C GLY A 149 6.40 3.90 -4.75
N GLU A 150 7.09 3.77 -5.92
CA GLU A 150 8.47 3.33 -5.94
C GLU A 150 9.40 4.43 -5.43
N ASN A 151 10.28 4.10 -4.48
CA ASN A 151 11.38 4.98 -4.09
C ASN A 151 12.54 4.78 -5.06
N LEU A 152 12.50 5.44 -6.20
CA LEU A 152 13.53 5.35 -7.24
C LEU A 152 14.48 6.55 -7.12
N GLU A 153 15.71 6.29 -6.70
CA GLU A 153 16.76 7.29 -6.55
C GLU A 153 17.32 7.69 -7.92
N ASP A 154 17.81 8.92 -8.04
CA ASP A 154 18.35 9.45 -9.29
C ASP A 154 19.57 8.66 -9.77
N VAL A 155 20.43 8.22 -8.86
CA VAL A 155 21.59 7.37 -9.17
C VAL A 155 21.17 6.10 -9.92
N THR A 156 20.10 5.43 -9.50
CA THR A 156 19.61 4.22 -10.18
C THR A 156 19.15 4.50 -11.61
N ILE A 157 18.57 5.69 -11.84
CA ILE A 157 18.15 6.13 -13.17
C ILE A 157 19.37 6.40 -14.04
N VAL A 158 20.36 7.13 -13.51
CA VAL A 158 21.63 7.45 -14.17
C VAL A 158 22.38 6.19 -14.59
N GLU A 159 22.55 5.23 -13.67
CA GLU A 159 23.21 3.94 -13.96
C GLU A 159 22.48 3.17 -15.07
N ASN A 160 21.14 3.15 -15.03
CA ASN A 160 20.36 2.46 -16.07
C ASN A 160 20.46 3.15 -17.43
N ILE A 161 20.50 4.49 -17.46
CA ILE A 161 20.74 5.28 -18.66
C ILE A 161 22.09 4.91 -19.27
N LEU A 162 23.18 5.01 -18.50
CA LEU A 162 24.55 4.75 -18.99
C LEU A 162 24.68 3.30 -19.52
N ARG A 163 24.18 2.32 -18.77
CA ARG A 163 24.22 0.90 -19.14
C ARG A 163 23.42 0.55 -20.40
N SER A 164 22.40 1.32 -20.72
CA SER A 164 21.45 1.01 -21.80
C SER A 164 21.63 1.87 -23.05
N MET A 165 22.65 2.70 -23.10
CA MET A 165 23.09 3.41 -24.30
C MET A 165 23.62 2.47 -25.38
N ILE A 166 23.48 2.87 -26.67
CA ILE A 166 24.07 2.12 -27.78
C ILE A 166 25.60 2.27 -27.79
N SER A 167 26.27 1.27 -28.38
CA SER A 167 27.76 1.20 -28.44
C SER A 167 28.43 2.43 -29.04
N LYS A 168 27.74 3.21 -29.86
CA LYS A 168 28.20 4.48 -30.39
C LYS A 168 28.63 5.47 -29.29
N PHE A 169 28.03 5.39 -28.11
CA PHE A 169 28.30 6.28 -26.98
C PHE A 169 29.24 5.67 -25.91
N ASN A 170 29.76 4.44 -26.11
CA ASN A 170 30.62 3.78 -25.12
C ASN A 170 31.78 4.64 -24.65
N PHE A 171 32.41 5.40 -25.56
CA PHE A 171 33.55 6.28 -25.17
C PHE A 171 33.07 7.37 -24.20
N ILE A 172 31.91 7.96 -24.44
CA ILE A 172 31.35 9.00 -23.56
C ILE A 172 30.95 8.39 -22.23
N VAL A 173 30.30 7.22 -22.24
CA VAL A 173 29.93 6.50 -21.01
C VAL A 173 31.16 6.21 -20.16
N CYS A 174 32.19 5.61 -20.73
CA CYS A 174 33.47 5.37 -19.99
C CYS A 174 34.10 6.66 -19.44
N SER A 175 34.08 7.75 -20.22
CA SER A 175 34.59 9.02 -19.75
C SER A 175 33.81 9.60 -18.57
N ILE A 176 32.48 9.41 -18.55
CA ILE A 176 31.64 9.82 -17.40
C ILE A 176 31.96 8.96 -16.19
N GLU A 177 32.02 7.64 -16.36
CA GLU A 177 32.30 6.69 -15.29
C GLU A 177 33.69 6.89 -14.66
N GLU A 178 34.69 7.31 -15.45
CA GLU A 178 36.06 7.59 -14.97
C GLU A 178 36.22 8.99 -14.36
N SER A 179 35.45 9.98 -14.81
CA SER A 179 35.67 11.39 -14.47
C SER A 179 34.74 11.93 -13.39
N LYS A 180 33.61 11.27 -13.15
CA LYS A 180 32.57 11.73 -12.21
C LYS A 180 32.24 10.65 -11.19
N ASP A 181 31.88 11.10 -9.99
CA ASP A 181 31.24 10.27 -9.01
C ASP A 181 29.78 10.06 -9.44
N ILE A 182 29.46 8.85 -9.90
CA ILE A 182 28.12 8.51 -10.40
C ILE A 182 27.07 8.69 -9.30
N ASP A 183 27.44 8.45 -8.04
CA ASP A 183 26.54 8.61 -6.89
C ASP A 183 26.12 10.08 -6.67
N ALA A 184 26.93 11.02 -7.15
CA ALA A 184 26.66 12.45 -7.06
C ALA A 184 26.13 13.06 -8.37
N LEU A 185 26.03 12.27 -9.45
CA LEU A 185 25.63 12.76 -10.76
C LEU A 185 24.13 12.95 -10.85
N SER A 186 23.68 14.16 -11.17
CA SER A 186 22.27 14.46 -11.39
C SER A 186 21.85 14.11 -12.83
N ILE A 187 20.54 13.86 -13.01
CA ILE A 187 19.97 13.58 -14.32
C ILE A 187 20.12 14.79 -15.28
N ASP A 188 20.08 16.01 -14.73
CA ASP A 188 20.23 17.25 -15.52
C ASP A 188 21.66 17.39 -16.10
N GLU A 189 22.66 16.80 -15.47
CA GLU A 189 24.04 16.82 -15.96
C GLU A 189 24.30 15.83 -17.10
N LEU A 190 23.33 14.93 -17.38
CA LEU A 190 23.38 14.01 -18.52
C LEU A 190 22.74 14.59 -19.78
N GLN A 191 22.05 15.71 -19.71
CA GLN A 191 21.41 16.39 -20.83
C GLN A 191 22.40 17.33 -21.53
#